data_cf0a46ecfbec909e75f947c93fbf28ed
#
_entry.id   cf0a46ecfbec909e75f947c93fbf28ed
#
_cell.length_a   1.000
_cell.length_b   1.000
_cell.length_c   1.000
_cell.angle_alpha   90.00
_cell.angle_beta   90.00
_cell.angle_gamma   90.00
#
_symmetry.space_group_name_H-M   'P 1'
#
loop_
_entity.id
_entity.type
_entity.pdbx_description
1 polymer ?
#
loop_
_entity_poly.entity_id
_entity_poly.type
_entity_poly.pdbx_seq_one_letter_code
_entity_poly.pdbx_strand_id
1 'polypeptide(L)'
;MKLLLDENLSDRIVARIVDLYPASIHVKTLGLTNTDDVIIWEYAKANHFTILSKDSDFHQRSLLYGHPPKFIYLRIGNSPTTKIIQIL
;
A
#
# COMPACT_ATOMS: atom_id res chain seq x y z
N MET A 1 10.04 5.32 -6.91
CA MET A 1 9.23 4.24 -6.33
C MET A 1 7.76 4.64 -6.39
N LYS A 2 6.91 3.76 -6.90
CA LYS A 2 5.45 3.96 -6.90
C LYS A 2 4.84 3.13 -5.79
N LEU A 3 3.99 3.74 -4.97
CA LEU A 3 3.33 3.05 -3.87
C LEU A 3 1.88 2.74 -4.22
N LEU A 4 1.46 1.50 -3.95
CA LEU A 4 0.06 1.10 -4.00
C LEU A 4 -0.45 1.00 -2.56
N LEU A 5 -1.32 1.94 -2.18
CA LEU A 5 -1.83 2.03 -0.81
C LEU A 5 -3.03 1.11 -0.62
N ASP A 6 -2.97 0.27 0.40
CA ASP A 6 -4.05 -0.64 0.76
C ASP A 6 -5.25 0.10 1.34
N GLU A 7 -6.43 -0.53 1.31
CA GLU A 7 -7.70 0.09 1.71
C GLU A 7 -7.74 0.52 3.18
N ASN A 8 -6.93 -0.06 4.05
CA ASN A 8 -6.87 0.32 5.47
C ASN A 8 -6.13 1.64 5.71
N LEU A 9 -5.57 2.24 4.67
CA LEU A 9 -4.95 3.56 4.74
C LEU A 9 -5.87 4.61 4.09
N SER A 10 -5.79 5.86 4.57
CA SER A 10 -6.55 6.94 3.97
C SER A 10 -6.05 7.23 2.55
N ASP A 11 -6.97 7.41 1.60
CA ASP A 11 -6.63 7.81 0.24
C ASP A 11 -6.07 9.23 0.16
N ARG A 12 -6.27 10.04 1.20
CA ARG A 12 -5.70 11.39 1.31
C ARG A 12 -4.17 11.36 1.35
N ILE A 13 -3.59 10.25 1.79
CA ILE A 13 -2.14 10.10 1.86
C ILE A 13 -1.51 10.26 0.48
N VAL A 14 -2.15 9.76 -0.56
CA VAL A 14 -1.63 9.82 -1.93
C VAL A 14 -1.33 11.27 -2.34
N ALA A 15 -2.29 12.17 -2.13
CA ALA A 15 -2.13 13.58 -2.49
C ALA A 15 -0.98 14.26 -1.74
N ARG A 16 -0.68 13.78 -0.53
CA ARG A 16 0.35 14.36 0.34
C ARG A 16 1.75 13.83 0.05
N ILE A 17 1.88 12.69 -0.60
CA ILE A 17 3.17 12.04 -0.85
C ILE A 17 3.57 12.00 -2.33
N VAL A 18 2.71 12.49 -3.23
CA VAL A 18 2.94 12.39 -4.67
C VAL A 18 4.25 13.06 -5.11
N ASP A 19 4.71 14.09 -4.39
CA ASP A 19 5.96 14.76 -4.71
C ASP A 19 7.18 13.86 -4.47
N LEU A 20 7.11 12.99 -3.45
CA LEU A 20 8.19 12.07 -3.10
C LEU A 20 8.06 10.72 -3.80
N TYR A 21 6.83 10.29 -4.04
CA TYR A 21 6.52 8.99 -4.65
C TYR A 21 5.57 9.20 -5.82
N PRO A 22 6.07 9.72 -6.96
CA PRO A 22 5.22 9.99 -8.13
C PRO A 22 4.50 8.74 -8.62
N ALA A 23 3.31 8.93 -9.14
CA ALA A 23 2.44 7.86 -9.67
C ALA A 23 1.94 6.87 -8.61
N SER A 24 2.07 7.20 -7.32
CA SER A 24 1.45 6.41 -6.25
C SER A 24 -0.07 6.51 -6.33
N ILE A 25 -0.76 5.42 -5.96
CA ILE A 25 -2.21 5.33 -6.09
C ILE A 25 -2.78 4.50 -4.94
N HIS A 26 -4.04 4.74 -4.61
CA HIS A 26 -4.79 3.95 -3.62
C HIS A 26 -5.62 2.88 -4.32
N VAL A 27 -5.78 1.72 -3.69
CA VAL A 27 -6.59 0.63 -4.28
C VAL A 27 -8.02 1.06 -4.58
N LYS A 28 -8.57 2.00 -3.80
CA LYS A 28 -9.88 2.56 -4.02
C LYS A 28 -10.02 3.19 -5.42
N THR A 29 -8.99 3.89 -5.87
CA THR A 29 -8.98 4.52 -7.19
C THR A 29 -9.01 3.48 -8.32
N LEU A 30 -8.47 2.29 -8.05
CA LEU A 30 -8.45 1.19 -9.00
C LEU A 30 -9.68 0.29 -8.92
N GLY A 31 -10.61 0.57 -7.99
CA GLY A 31 -11.76 -0.30 -7.76
C GLY A 31 -11.41 -1.63 -7.10
N LEU A 32 -10.30 -1.67 -6.36
CA LEU A 32 -9.81 -2.90 -5.73
C LEU A 32 -10.10 -2.98 -4.23
N THR A 33 -11.02 -2.16 -3.72
CA THR A 33 -11.46 -2.27 -2.32
C THR A 33 -12.26 -3.57 -2.14
N ASN A 34 -12.19 -4.14 -0.93
CA ASN A 34 -12.83 -5.43 -0.60
C ASN A 34 -12.41 -6.56 -1.54
N THR A 35 -11.19 -6.48 -2.06
CA THR A 35 -10.64 -7.45 -3.00
C THR A 35 -9.64 -8.33 -2.27
N ASP A 36 -9.52 -9.60 -2.67
CA ASP A 36 -8.53 -10.52 -2.12
C ASP A 36 -7.12 -9.95 -2.23
N ASP A 37 -6.31 -10.17 -1.19
CA ASP A 37 -4.91 -9.74 -1.16
C ASP A 37 -4.11 -10.26 -2.35
N VAL A 38 -4.43 -11.46 -2.81
CA VAL A 38 -3.76 -12.07 -3.97
C VAL A 38 -3.96 -11.23 -5.24
N ILE A 39 -5.14 -10.66 -5.43
CA ILE A 39 -5.43 -9.83 -6.60
C ILE A 39 -4.65 -8.52 -6.53
N ILE A 40 -4.61 -7.90 -5.34
CA ILE A 40 -3.82 -6.69 -5.11
C ILE A 40 -2.34 -6.98 -5.34
N TRP A 41 -1.86 -8.12 -4.84
CA TRP A 41 -0.47 -8.56 -4.98
C TRP A 41 -0.09 -8.70 -6.45
N GLU A 42 -0.91 -9.41 -7.22
CA GLU A 42 -0.64 -9.63 -8.64
C GLU A 42 -0.69 -8.34 -9.45
N TYR A 43 -1.61 -7.43 -9.12
CA TYR A 43 -1.68 -6.13 -9.76
C TYR A 43 -0.40 -5.32 -9.51
N ALA A 44 0.05 -5.29 -8.26
CA ALA A 44 1.28 -4.56 -7.90
C ALA A 44 2.49 -5.14 -8.61
N LYS A 45 2.57 -6.47 -8.69
CA LYS A 45 3.65 -7.16 -9.39
C LYS A 45 3.67 -6.81 -10.87
N ALA A 46 2.51 -6.88 -11.53
CA ALA A 46 2.41 -6.61 -12.97
C ALA A 46 2.70 -5.16 -13.33
N ASN A 47 2.44 -4.22 -12.42
CA ASN A 47 2.54 -2.79 -12.67
C ASN A 47 3.69 -2.12 -11.92
N HIS A 48 4.58 -2.90 -11.32
CA HIS A 48 5.79 -2.42 -10.65
C HIS A 48 5.52 -1.47 -9.48
N PHE A 49 4.46 -1.74 -8.71
CA PHE A 49 4.18 -1.01 -7.49
C PHE A 49 4.87 -1.65 -6.29
N THR A 50 5.16 -0.84 -5.27
CA THR A 50 5.46 -1.32 -3.92
C THR A 50 4.19 -1.15 -3.09
N ILE A 51 3.76 -2.23 -2.41
CA ILE A 51 2.54 -2.18 -1.60
C ILE A 51 2.85 -1.53 -0.26
N LEU A 52 1.98 -0.59 0.16
CA LEU A 52 2.04 0.03 1.48
C LEU A 52 0.76 -0.32 2.24
N SER A 53 0.89 -0.96 3.40
CA SER A 53 -0.25 -1.41 4.18
C SER A 53 0.08 -1.42 5.67
N LYS A 54 -0.94 -1.29 6.50
CA LYS A 54 -0.84 -1.51 7.96
C LYS A 54 -1.53 -2.79 8.41
N ASP A 55 -1.95 -3.64 7.48
CA ASP A 55 -2.61 -4.92 7.76
C ASP A 55 -1.56 -6.00 8.04
N SER A 56 -1.54 -6.50 9.28
CA SER A 56 -0.59 -7.54 9.68
C SER A 56 -0.82 -8.86 8.94
N ASP A 57 -2.06 -9.21 8.63
CA ASP A 57 -2.37 -10.44 7.89
C ASP A 57 -1.81 -10.38 6.47
N PHE A 58 -1.96 -9.25 5.81
CA PHE A 58 -1.38 -9.05 4.48
C PHE A 58 0.14 -9.12 4.54
N HIS A 59 0.74 -8.51 5.56
CA HIS A 59 2.18 -8.57 5.76
C HIS A 59 2.68 -10.02 5.90
N GLN A 60 1.99 -10.83 6.70
CA GLN A 60 2.34 -12.24 6.86
C GLN A 60 2.25 -13.01 5.54
N ARG A 61 1.20 -12.78 4.77
CA ARG A 61 1.05 -13.40 3.45
C ARG A 61 2.15 -12.94 2.49
N SER A 62 2.57 -11.67 2.56
CA SER A 62 3.61 -11.14 1.71
C SER A 62 4.94 -11.87 1.89
N LEU A 63 5.22 -12.31 3.11
CA LEU A 63 6.42 -13.08 3.41
C LEU A 63 6.41 -14.45 2.73
N LEU A 64 5.23 -15.02 2.53
CA LEU A 64 5.07 -16.30 1.83
C LEU A 64 5.11 -16.14 0.31
N TYR A 65 4.60 -15.02 -0.20
CA TYR A 65 4.55 -14.77 -1.64
C TYR A 65 5.92 -14.40 -2.22
N GLY A 66 6.78 -13.77 -1.40
CA GLY A 66 8.12 -13.36 -1.83
C GLY A 66 8.14 -12.05 -2.63
N HIS A 67 9.21 -11.82 -3.37
CA HIS A 67 9.39 -10.64 -4.20
C HIS A 67 9.41 -11.01 -5.68
N PRO A 68 9.08 -10.09 -6.61
CA PRO A 68 8.30 -8.86 -6.42
C PRO A 68 6.82 -9.14 -6.17
N PRO A 69 6.04 -8.18 -5.74
CA PRO A 69 6.37 -6.79 -5.44
C PRO A 69 6.98 -6.63 -4.05
N LYS A 70 7.60 -5.48 -3.78
CA LYS A 70 8.04 -5.12 -2.43
C LYS A 70 6.83 -4.75 -1.59
N PHE A 71 6.94 -4.99 -0.28
CA PHE A 71 5.86 -4.70 0.67
C PHE A 71 6.43 -3.89 1.84
N ILE A 72 5.82 -2.74 2.12
CA ILE A 72 6.15 -1.91 3.28
C ILE A 72 5.03 -2.05 4.30
N TYR A 73 5.36 -2.57 5.47
CA TYR A 73 4.40 -2.77 6.55
C TYR A 73 4.53 -1.63 7.54
N LEU A 74 3.43 -0.87 7.74
CA LEU A 74 3.38 0.21 8.73
C LEU A 74 2.85 -0.33 10.05
N ARG A 75 3.70 -0.41 11.05
CA ARG A 75 3.37 -0.95 12.38
C ARG A 75 2.92 0.16 13.33
N ILE A 76 1.94 0.96 12.91
CA ILE A 76 1.51 2.15 13.62
C ILE A 76 0.05 2.09 14.11
N GLY A 77 -0.64 0.97 13.89
CA GLY A 77 -2.03 0.79 14.31
C GLY A 77 -2.94 1.87 13.72
N ASN A 78 -3.75 2.51 14.57
CA ASN A 78 -4.72 3.53 14.17
C ASN A 78 -4.16 4.96 14.22
N SER A 79 -2.93 5.14 13.78
CA SER A 79 -2.29 6.46 13.78
C SER A 79 -2.96 7.42 12.79
N PRO A 80 -2.98 8.73 13.09
CA PRO A 80 -3.53 9.74 12.18
C PRO A 80 -2.76 9.78 10.84
N THR A 81 -3.46 10.21 9.79
CA THR A 81 -2.88 10.34 8.46
C THR A 81 -1.60 11.20 8.47
N THR A 82 -1.60 12.30 9.21
CA THR A 82 -0.43 13.18 9.32
C THR A 82 0.80 12.45 9.87
N LYS A 83 0.61 11.58 10.86
CA LYS A 83 1.70 10.79 11.44
C LYS A 83 2.24 9.78 10.43
N ILE A 84 1.37 9.15 9.65
CA ILE A 84 1.78 8.21 8.60
C ILE A 84 2.64 8.92 7.55
N ILE A 85 2.24 10.12 7.15
CA ILE A 85 2.98 10.91 6.17
C ILE A 85 4.37 11.30 6.70
N GLN A 86 4.48 11.62 7.98
CA GLN A 86 5.76 11.94 8.60
C GLN A 86 6.71 10.74 8.64
N ILE A 87 6.18 9.53 8.76
CA ILE A 87 6.97 8.30 8.77
C ILE A 87 7.54 7.99 7.38
N LEU A 88 6.77 8.27 6.35
CA LEU A 88 7.19 8.05 4.97
C LEU A 88 8.26 9.04 4.54
#